data_bfbb3f2290bfa630f50425be25f01fa6
#
_entry.id   bfbb3f2290bfa630f50425be25f01fa6
#
_cell.length_a   1.000
_cell.length_b   1.000
_cell.length_c   1.000
_cell.angle_alpha   90.00
_cell.angle_beta   90.00
_cell.angle_gamma   90.00
#
_symmetry.space_group_name_H-M   'P 1'
#
loop_
_entity.id
_entity.type
_entity.pdbx_description
1 polymer ?
#
loop_
_entity_poly.entity_id
_entity_poly.type
_entity_poly.pdbx_seq_one_letter_code
_entity_poly.pdbx_strand_id
1 'polypeptide(L)'
;MKGFKFVRSILAAGVLGFVAQAAVAEDKGMIGISMPTKSSARWIADGDNMVKVFKAKGYTPDLQYAEDDIPNQLAQIENMVTKGAKVLVIASIDGTTLSDALKNAAAKGVKVIAYDRLIRNSANVDYYATFDNFQVGVLQASSIETALGLKEGKGPFNVELFGGSPDDNNAFFFYNGAMSVLKPYIDSGKLVVQSKQMGMDKVGTLRWDGAVAQARMDNILSAFYGKGKKVDAVLSPYDGLSIGILSSLKGVGYGSKDLPLPYVTGQDCEVASVKSMIAGEQSSSIFKDTRELAKVTANMVDAMMTGGKVEVNDTKTYENGVKTVPSYLLKPVLVDVKNYKDVLISSGYYTADQIK
;
A
#
# COMPACT_ATOMS: atom_id res chain seq x y z
N MET A 1 -11.50 -4.84 101.29
CA MET A 1 -11.50 -3.46 100.77
C MET A 1 -11.19 -3.54 99.25
N LYS A 2 -11.93 -2.86 98.47
CA LYS A 2 -12.23 -2.97 97.08
C LYS A 2 -11.03 -3.02 96.14
N GLY A 3 -10.96 -4.10 95.31
CA GLY A 3 -9.99 -4.21 94.21
C GLY A 3 -10.61 -3.72 92.88
N PHE A 4 -9.85 -2.89 92.20
CA PHE A 4 -10.22 -2.42 90.80
C PHE A 4 -9.61 -3.35 89.81
N LYS A 5 -10.47 -3.94 88.97
CA LYS A 5 -10.06 -4.72 87.78
C LYS A 5 -9.96 -3.78 86.54
N PHE A 6 -8.77 -3.65 86.02
CA PHE A 6 -8.55 -3.00 84.72
C PHE A 6 -8.78 -3.99 83.55
N VAL A 7 -9.78 -3.71 82.72
CA VAL A 7 -10.02 -4.41 81.46
C VAL A 7 -9.19 -3.70 80.40
N ARG A 8 -8.26 -4.39 79.79
CA ARG A 8 -7.55 -3.94 78.59
C ARG A 8 -8.32 -4.43 77.36
N SER A 9 -8.94 -3.49 76.62
CA SER A 9 -9.51 -3.74 75.30
C SER A 9 -8.40 -3.68 74.25
N ILE A 10 -8.13 -4.78 73.57
CA ILE A 10 -7.22 -4.81 72.43
C ILE A 10 -8.05 -4.52 71.19
N LEU A 11 -7.85 -3.34 70.55
CA LEU A 11 -8.35 -3.04 69.20
C LEU A 11 -7.44 -3.71 68.21
N ALA A 12 -7.92 -4.76 67.53
CA ALA A 12 -7.29 -5.33 66.36
C ALA A 12 -7.72 -4.52 65.12
N ALA A 13 -6.85 -3.64 64.64
CA ALA A 13 -7.04 -2.96 63.34
C ALA A 13 -6.68 -3.93 62.23
N GLY A 14 -7.68 -4.52 61.57
CA GLY A 14 -7.53 -5.31 60.39
C GLY A 14 -7.19 -4.41 59.19
N VAL A 15 -5.94 -4.44 58.72
CA VAL A 15 -5.52 -3.84 57.46
C VAL A 15 -5.94 -4.78 56.35
N LEU A 16 -7.06 -4.48 55.70
CA LEU A 16 -7.48 -5.10 54.43
C LEU A 16 -6.57 -4.55 53.33
N GLY A 17 -5.48 -5.27 53.03
CA GLY A 17 -4.66 -5.00 51.85
C GLY A 17 -5.44 -5.33 50.59
N PHE A 18 -5.91 -4.31 49.89
CA PHE A 18 -6.35 -4.46 48.50
C PHE A 18 -5.14 -4.80 47.64
N VAL A 19 -4.92 -6.09 47.34
CA VAL A 19 -4.03 -6.52 46.28
C VAL A 19 -4.77 -6.19 44.99
N ALA A 20 -4.43 -5.06 44.38
CA ALA A 20 -4.83 -4.80 43.01
C ALA A 20 -4.17 -5.86 42.10
N GLN A 21 -4.87 -6.93 41.81
CA GLN A 21 -4.49 -7.89 40.80
C GLN A 21 -4.54 -7.12 39.46
N ALA A 22 -3.38 -6.70 38.95
CA ALA A 22 -3.27 -6.25 37.57
C ALA A 22 -3.76 -7.43 36.71
N ALA A 23 -4.93 -7.29 36.11
CA ALA A 23 -5.42 -8.23 35.13
C ALA A 23 -4.39 -8.23 33.98
N VAL A 24 -3.56 -9.25 33.91
CA VAL A 24 -2.74 -9.52 32.72
C VAL A 24 -3.77 -9.75 31.62
N ALA A 25 -3.84 -8.84 30.65
CA ALA A 25 -4.71 -9.01 29.49
C ALA A 25 -4.35 -10.37 28.86
N GLU A 26 -5.35 -11.25 28.75
CA GLU A 26 -5.19 -12.57 28.17
C GLU A 26 -4.70 -12.40 26.71
N ASP A 27 -3.59 -13.08 26.34
CA ASP A 27 -3.08 -13.07 24.97
C ASP A 27 -4.11 -13.70 24.04
N LYS A 28 -4.65 -12.90 23.13
CA LYS A 28 -5.65 -13.34 22.15
C LYS A 28 -5.07 -14.26 21.06
N GLY A 29 -3.78 -14.47 21.05
CA GLY A 29 -3.07 -15.34 20.13
C GLY A 29 -2.20 -14.62 19.11
N MET A 30 -1.38 -15.38 18.42
CA MET A 30 -0.39 -14.87 17.48
C MET A 30 -1.02 -14.55 16.13
N ILE A 31 -0.65 -13.38 15.59
CA ILE A 31 -0.98 -12.95 14.22
C ILE A 31 0.32 -12.90 13.41
N GLY A 32 0.42 -13.73 12.37
CA GLY A 32 1.53 -13.71 11.43
C GLY A 32 1.34 -12.59 10.41
N ILE A 33 2.35 -11.75 10.22
CA ILE A 33 2.34 -10.64 9.25
C ILE A 33 3.51 -10.81 8.30
N SER A 34 3.23 -11.04 7.02
CA SER A 34 4.25 -11.19 5.98
C SER A 34 4.19 -10.03 5.00
N MET A 35 5.26 -9.22 4.96
CA MET A 35 5.45 -8.11 4.04
C MET A 35 6.44 -8.47 2.93
N PRO A 36 6.30 -7.91 1.71
CA PRO A 36 7.13 -8.29 0.58
C PRO A 36 8.59 -7.85 0.74
N THR A 37 8.84 -6.62 1.17
CA THR A 37 10.19 -6.04 1.19
C THR A 37 10.27 -4.83 2.11
N LYS A 38 11.50 -4.39 2.43
CA LYS A 38 11.78 -3.09 3.08
C LYS A 38 12.27 -2.03 2.10
N SER A 39 12.43 -2.35 0.82
CA SER A 39 12.92 -1.40 -0.18
C SER A 39 11.96 -0.22 -0.41
N SER A 40 10.67 -0.41 -0.21
CA SER A 40 9.69 0.67 -0.13
C SER A 40 9.39 1.03 1.33
N ALA A 41 9.51 2.31 1.68
CA ALA A 41 9.21 2.82 3.01
C ALA A 41 7.75 2.58 3.43
N ARG A 42 6.84 2.48 2.47
CA ARG A 42 5.45 2.17 2.70
C ARG A 42 5.27 0.83 3.43
N TRP A 43 5.95 -0.24 3.00
CA TRP A 43 5.81 -1.55 3.64
C TRP A 43 6.29 -1.57 5.10
N ILE A 44 7.29 -0.74 5.43
CA ILE A 44 7.74 -0.54 6.81
C ILE A 44 6.63 0.13 7.62
N ALA A 45 6.01 1.19 7.08
CA ALA A 45 4.91 1.87 7.75
C ALA A 45 3.67 0.97 7.93
N ASP A 46 3.32 0.16 6.92
CA ASP A 46 2.23 -0.82 7.01
C ASP A 46 2.49 -1.85 8.12
N GLY A 47 3.69 -2.44 8.16
CA GLY A 47 4.09 -3.41 9.18
C GLY A 47 4.06 -2.83 10.59
N ASP A 48 4.67 -1.67 10.79
CA ASP A 48 4.74 -0.99 12.10
C ASP A 48 3.34 -0.60 12.60
N ASN A 49 2.48 -0.08 11.72
CA ASN A 49 1.10 0.25 12.05
C ASN A 49 0.31 -1.00 12.47
N MET A 50 0.45 -2.11 11.74
CA MET A 50 -0.20 -3.37 12.11
C MET A 50 0.29 -3.90 13.45
N VAL A 51 1.61 -3.92 13.70
CA VAL A 51 2.17 -4.33 15.00
C VAL A 51 1.60 -3.50 16.13
N LYS A 52 1.53 -2.19 15.95
CA LYS A 52 0.96 -1.26 16.94
C LYS A 52 -0.51 -1.55 17.23
N VAL A 53 -1.32 -1.71 16.19
CA VAL A 53 -2.76 -1.91 16.34
C VAL A 53 -3.08 -3.31 16.91
N PHE A 54 -2.38 -4.37 16.47
CA PHE A 54 -2.58 -5.71 17.00
C PHE A 54 -2.18 -5.83 18.46
N LYS A 55 -1.03 -5.24 18.86
CA LYS A 55 -0.63 -5.17 20.27
C LYS A 55 -1.66 -4.44 21.14
N ALA A 56 -2.20 -3.31 20.64
CA ALA A 56 -3.22 -2.55 21.36
C ALA A 56 -4.53 -3.34 21.54
N LYS A 57 -4.82 -4.30 20.65
CA LYS A 57 -5.97 -5.21 20.74
C LYS A 57 -5.71 -6.47 21.58
N GLY A 58 -4.50 -6.68 22.09
CA GLY A 58 -4.10 -7.83 22.90
C GLY A 58 -3.65 -9.05 22.12
N TYR A 59 -3.25 -8.90 20.85
CA TYR A 59 -2.63 -9.95 20.05
C TYR A 59 -1.11 -9.89 20.10
N THR A 60 -0.47 -11.01 19.80
CA THR A 60 1.00 -11.13 19.63
C THR A 60 1.35 -11.14 18.14
N PRO A 61 1.76 -9.99 17.52
CA PRO A 61 2.14 -9.95 16.12
C PRO A 61 3.56 -10.51 15.89
N ASP A 62 3.73 -11.37 14.86
CA ASP A 62 5.02 -11.81 14.30
C ASP A 62 5.16 -11.18 12.90
N LEU A 63 5.91 -10.06 12.81
CA LEU A 63 6.14 -9.31 11.57
C LEU A 63 7.43 -9.74 10.90
N GLN A 64 7.34 -10.15 9.64
CA GLN A 64 8.48 -10.54 8.82
C GLN A 64 8.44 -9.91 7.43
N TYR A 65 9.62 -9.61 6.88
CA TYR A 65 9.83 -9.08 5.53
C TYR A 65 10.57 -10.11 4.69
N ALA A 66 10.09 -10.36 3.49
CA ALA A 66 10.62 -11.42 2.63
C ALA A 66 11.70 -10.95 1.65
N GLU A 67 11.96 -9.64 1.60
CA GLU A 67 13.00 -8.99 0.76
C GLU A 67 12.88 -9.35 -0.74
N ASP A 68 11.63 -9.39 -1.22
CA ASP A 68 11.26 -9.75 -2.60
C ASP A 68 11.70 -11.16 -3.03
N ASP A 69 12.01 -12.02 -2.07
CA ASP A 69 12.36 -13.43 -2.27
C ASP A 69 11.15 -14.33 -1.98
N ILE A 70 10.57 -14.94 -3.02
CA ILE A 70 9.38 -15.80 -2.91
C ILE A 70 9.62 -17.02 -2.03
N PRO A 71 10.71 -17.81 -2.19
CA PRO A 71 11.03 -18.89 -1.28
C PRO A 71 11.11 -18.47 0.18
N ASN A 72 11.70 -17.31 0.46
CA ASN A 72 11.77 -16.76 1.81
C ASN A 72 10.36 -16.43 2.35
N GLN A 73 9.49 -15.82 1.54
CA GLN A 73 8.11 -15.56 1.95
C GLN A 73 7.35 -16.85 2.29
N LEU A 74 7.48 -17.88 1.48
CA LEU A 74 6.88 -19.19 1.74
C LEU A 74 7.38 -19.80 3.07
N ALA A 75 8.68 -19.81 3.29
CA ALA A 75 9.27 -20.33 4.53
C ALA A 75 8.81 -19.55 5.76
N GLN A 76 8.70 -18.22 5.66
CA GLN A 76 8.19 -17.37 6.74
C GLN A 76 6.72 -17.71 7.07
N ILE A 77 5.86 -17.87 6.08
CA ILE A 77 4.45 -18.24 6.25
C ILE A 77 4.35 -19.62 6.95
N GLU A 78 5.09 -20.60 6.49
CA GLU A 78 5.11 -21.95 7.08
C GLU A 78 5.62 -21.94 8.53
N ASN A 79 6.63 -21.12 8.82
CA ASN A 79 7.14 -20.93 10.17
C ASN A 79 6.11 -20.28 11.11
N MET A 80 5.40 -19.24 10.65
CA MET A 80 4.32 -18.60 11.41
C MET A 80 3.20 -19.59 11.72
N VAL A 81 2.78 -20.41 10.75
CA VAL A 81 1.80 -21.49 10.96
C VAL A 81 2.30 -22.53 11.98
N THR A 82 3.56 -22.88 11.92
CA THR A 82 4.18 -23.85 12.87
C THR A 82 4.27 -23.29 14.28
N LYS A 83 4.53 -22.00 14.43
CA LYS A 83 4.52 -21.28 15.71
C LYS A 83 3.13 -21.11 16.30
N GLY A 84 2.08 -21.42 15.56
CA GLY A 84 0.69 -21.37 16.05
C GLY A 84 -0.06 -20.08 15.75
N ALA A 85 0.30 -19.37 14.68
CA ALA A 85 -0.47 -18.23 14.20
C ALA A 85 -1.94 -18.62 14.02
N LYS A 86 -2.84 -17.75 14.47
CA LYS A 86 -4.29 -17.91 14.33
C LYS A 86 -4.79 -17.31 13.03
N VAL A 87 -4.18 -16.21 12.63
CA VAL A 87 -4.46 -15.50 11.37
C VAL A 87 -3.13 -15.12 10.72
N LEU A 88 -3.08 -15.23 9.41
CA LEU A 88 -2.02 -14.70 8.57
C LEU A 88 -2.52 -13.45 7.85
N VAL A 89 -1.77 -12.37 7.92
CA VAL A 89 -1.97 -11.13 7.15
C VAL A 89 -0.81 -11.02 6.17
N ILE A 90 -1.09 -11.19 4.88
CA ILE A 90 -0.05 -11.39 3.87
C ILE A 90 -0.17 -10.36 2.76
N ALA A 91 0.87 -9.53 2.57
CA ALA A 91 1.11 -8.80 1.35
C ALA A 91 2.04 -9.65 0.47
N SER A 92 1.49 -10.32 -0.53
CA SER A 92 2.25 -11.26 -1.35
C SER A 92 3.24 -10.56 -2.27
N ILE A 93 4.42 -11.17 -2.46
CA ILE A 93 5.36 -10.76 -3.51
C ILE A 93 4.74 -11.08 -4.87
N ASP A 94 4.39 -12.34 -5.09
CA ASP A 94 3.64 -12.82 -6.24
C ASP A 94 2.35 -13.51 -5.75
N GLY A 95 1.21 -12.97 -6.18
CA GLY A 95 -0.10 -13.46 -5.75
C GLY A 95 -0.39 -14.91 -6.13
N THR A 96 0.35 -15.51 -7.06
CA THR A 96 0.07 -16.86 -7.60
C THR A 96 0.84 -17.98 -6.91
N THR A 97 1.81 -17.67 -6.05
CA THR A 97 2.79 -18.66 -5.54
C THR A 97 2.44 -19.25 -4.18
N LEU A 98 1.38 -18.78 -3.52
CA LEU A 98 1.11 -19.13 -2.12
C LEU A 98 0.09 -20.25 -1.90
N SER A 99 -0.52 -20.80 -2.95
CA SER A 99 -1.68 -21.70 -2.87
C SER A 99 -1.46 -22.91 -1.95
N ASP A 100 -0.31 -23.57 -2.04
CA ASP A 100 -0.01 -24.77 -1.23
C ASP A 100 0.25 -24.42 0.24
N ALA A 101 1.00 -23.34 0.50
CA ALA A 101 1.24 -22.85 1.87
C ALA A 101 -0.08 -22.47 2.56
N LEU A 102 -1.00 -21.81 1.83
CA LEU A 102 -2.31 -21.44 2.37
C LEU A 102 -3.23 -22.65 2.57
N LYS A 103 -3.14 -23.67 1.72
CA LYS A 103 -3.85 -24.95 1.93
C LYS A 103 -3.39 -25.64 3.22
N ASN A 104 -2.09 -25.66 3.47
CA ASN A 104 -1.50 -26.19 4.70
C ASN A 104 -1.91 -25.37 5.94
N ALA A 105 -1.94 -24.06 5.83
CA ALA A 105 -2.42 -23.16 6.88
C ALA A 105 -3.91 -23.42 7.22
N ALA A 106 -4.76 -23.51 6.21
CA ALA A 106 -6.19 -23.79 6.36
C ALA A 106 -6.44 -25.16 7.01
N ALA A 107 -5.66 -26.20 6.67
CA ALA A 107 -5.75 -27.52 7.30
C ALA A 107 -5.47 -27.50 8.82
N LYS A 108 -4.73 -26.48 9.29
CA LYS A 108 -4.47 -26.23 10.71
C LYS A 108 -5.44 -25.19 11.32
N GLY A 109 -6.49 -24.79 10.60
CA GLY A 109 -7.49 -23.83 11.06
C GLY A 109 -7.03 -22.37 11.04
N VAL A 110 -5.88 -22.08 10.43
CA VAL A 110 -5.36 -20.71 10.31
C VAL A 110 -6.14 -19.95 9.24
N LYS A 111 -6.58 -18.74 9.57
CA LYS A 111 -7.31 -17.84 8.67
C LYS A 111 -6.35 -16.94 7.91
N VAL A 112 -6.78 -16.44 6.75
CA VAL A 112 -5.92 -15.66 5.85
C VAL A 112 -6.62 -14.39 5.39
N ILE A 113 -5.96 -13.24 5.61
CA ILE A 113 -6.31 -11.95 5.00
C ILE A 113 -5.21 -11.60 3.99
N ALA A 114 -5.59 -11.43 2.73
CA ALA A 114 -4.76 -10.76 1.76
C ALA A 114 -4.70 -9.27 2.12
N TYR A 115 -3.50 -8.72 2.26
CA TYR A 115 -3.27 -7.33 2.65
C TYR A 115 -2.69 -6.55 1.48
N ASP A 116 -3.34 -5.47 1.09
CA ASP A 116 -3.00 -4.61 -0.04
C ASP A 116 -2.95 -5.33 -1.41
N ARG A 117 -2.29 -6.48 -1.52
CA ARG A 117 -2.14 -7.28 -2.74
C ARG A 117 -3.02 -8.52 -2.71
N LEU A 118 -3.82 -8.74 -3.77
CA LEU A 118 -4.70 -9.90 -3.85
C LEU A 118 -3.90 -11.18 -4.05
N ILE A 119 -4.14 -12.17 -3.19
CA ILE A 119 -3.62 -13.53 -3.39
C ILE A 119 -4.53 -14.29 -4.34
N ARG A 120 -3.96 -14.80 -5.43
CA ARG A 120 -4.67 -15.48 -6.52
C ARG A 120 -4.58 -17.00 -6.40
N ASN A 121 -5.42 -17.69 -7.16
CA ASN A 121 -5.42 -19.14 -7.33
C ASN A 121 -5.57 -19.95 -6.03
N SER A 122 -6.14 -19.37 -4.98
CA SER A 122 -6.36 -20.05 -3.70
C SER A 122 -7.78 -19.87 -3.18
N ALA A 123 -8.42 -20.97 -2.78
CA ALA A 123 -9.70 -20.94 -2.07
C ALA A 123 -9.55 -20.47 -0.61
N ASN A 124 -8.31 -20.51 -0.07
CA ASN A 124 -8.00 -20.32 1.34
C ASN A 124 -7.60 -18.86 1.68
N VAL A 125 -8.16 -17.90 0.97
CA VAL A 125 -8.11 -16.48 1.30
C VAL A 125 -9.49 -16.10 1.85
N ASP A 126 -9.58 -15.76 3.14
CA ASP A 126 -10.87 -15.46 3.76
C ASP A 126 -11.37 -14.07 3.36
N TYR A 127 -10.49 -13.05 3.44
CA TYR A 127 -10.80 -11.65 3.14
C TYR A 127 -9.64 -10.94 2.46
N TYR A 128 -9.96 -9.78 1.88
CA TYR A 128 -8.97 -8.87 1.29
C TYR A 128 -9.16 -7.46 1.82
N ALA A 129 -8.11 -6.85 2.34
CA ALA A 129 -8.07 -5.47 2.81
C ALA A 129 -7.14 -4.65 1.92
N THR A 130 -7.66 -3.63 1.25
CA THR A 130 -6.91 -2.81 0.30
C THR A 130 -7.56 -1.45 0.09
N PHE A 131 -7.12 -0.72 -0.93
CA PHE A 131 -7.73 0.50 -1.44
C PHE A 131 -8.52 0.22 -2.73
N ASP A 132 -9.34 1.18 -3.16
CA ASP A 132 -9.96 1.13 -4.48
C ASP A 132 -8.87 1.33 -5.56
N ASN A 133 -8.32 0.20 -6.02
CA ASN A 133 -7.18 0.18 -6.94
C ASN A 133 -7.56 0.70 -8.34
N PHE A 134 -8.79 0.54 -8.79
CA PHE A 134 -9.24 1.13 -10.03
C PHE A 134 -9.28 2.65 -9.92
N GLN A 135 -9.80 3.16 -8.81
CA GLN A 135 -9.86 4.60 -8.54
C GLN A 135 -8.47 5.23 -8.43
N VAL A 136 -7.46 4.51 -7.95
CA VAL A 136 -6.06 4.99 -7.98
C VAL A 136 -5.66 5.37 -9.41
N GLY A 137 -5.85 4.47 -10.36
CA GLY A 137 -5.53 4.75 -11.76
C GLY A 137 -6.36 5.89 -12.36
N VAL A 138 -7.66 5.93 -12.05
CA VAL A 138 -8.54 7.04 -12.46
C VAL A 138 -8.02 8.39 -11.95
N LEU A 139 -7.62 8.47 -10.68
CA LEU A 139 -7.08 9.72 -10.09
C LEU A 139 -5.76 10.14 -10.74
N GLN A 140 -4.84 9.20 -10.98
CA GLN A 140 -3.59 9.49 -11.68
C GLN A 140 -3.86 10.06 -13.08
N ALA A 141 -4.69 9.41 -13.85
CA ALA A 141 -5.03 9.83 -15.21
C ALA A 141 -5.81 11.15 -15.24
N SER A 142 -6.76 11.36 -14.34
CA SER A 142 -7.52 12.60 -14.24
C SER A 142 -6.64 13.79 -13.85
N SER A 143 -5.56 13.56 -13.10
CA SER A 143 -4.58 14.61 -12.81
C SER A 143 -3.81 15.03 -14.06
N ILE A 144 -3.41 14.08 -14.92
CA ILE A 144 -2.82 14.37 -16.25
C ILE A 144 -3.84 15.10 -17.14
N GLU A 145 -5.07 14.60 -17.21
CA GLU A 145 -6.17 15.19 -17.98
C GLU A 145 -6.37 16.68 -17.64
N THR A 146 -6.40 16.97 -16.35
CA THR A 146 -6.55 18.33 -15.84
C THR A 146 -5.32 19.21 -16.14
N ALA A 147 -4.13 18.69 -15.88
CA ALA A 147 -2.88 19.43 -16.07
C ALA A 147 -2.65 19.81 -17.53
N LEU A 148 -3.00 18.94 -18.46
CA LEU A 148 -2.85 19.19 -19.89
C LEU A 148 -4.04 19.93 -20.53
N GLY A 149 -5.14 20.11 -19.80
CA GLY A 149 -6.34 20.75 -20.32
C GLY A 149 -7.01 19.95 -21.45
N LEU A 150 -7.04 18.63 -21.31
CA LEU A 150 -7.59 17.75 -22.35
C LEU A 150 -9.11 17.90 -22.49
N LYS A 151 -9.83 18.17 -21.40
CA LYS A 151 -11.27 18.49 -21.41
C LYS A 151 -11.59 19.76 -22.17
N GLU A 152 -10.68 20.73 -22.13
CA GLU A 152 -10.77 21.99 -22.89
C GLU A 152 -10.36 21.82 -24.36
N GLY A 153 -10.10 20.57 -24.78
CA GLY A 153 -9.78 20.27 -26.17
C GLY A 153 -8.33 20.51 -26.57
N LYS A 154 -7.43 20.82 -25.61
CA LYS A 154 -5.99 21.02 -25.89
C LYS A 154 -5.33 19.74 -26.36
N GLY A 155 -4.21 19.88 -27.04
CA GLY A 155 -3.40 18.79 -27.61
C GLY A 155 -3.05 19.06 -29.09
N PRO A 156 -2.28 18.15 -29.74
CA PRO A 156 -1.79 16.90 -29.17
C PRO A 156 -0.64 17.08 -28.17
N PHE A 157 -0.56 16.16 -27.19
CA PHE A 157 0.53 16.07 -26.21
C PHE A 157 1.15 14.66 -26.25
N ASN A 158 2.44 14.56 -25.96
CA ASN A 158 3.14 13.30 -25.87
C ASN A 158 3.07 12.74 -24.45
N VAL A 159 2.57 11.53 -24.30
CA VAL A 159 2.47 10.83 -23.03
C VAL A 159 3.19 9.49 -23.10
N GLU A 160 3.93 9.13 -22.06
CA GLU A 160 4.46 7.77 -21.90
C GLU A 160 3.78 7.06 -20.74
N LEU A 161 3.58 5.75 -20.90
CA LEU A 161 2.83 4.93 -19.96
C LEU A 161 3.77 3.95 -19.26
N PHE A 162 3.69 3.90 -17.94
CA PHE A 162 4.35 2.90 -17.11
C PHE A 162 3.29 2.13 -16.31
N GLY A 163 3.49 0.83 -16.18
CA GLY A 163 2.69 -0.06 -15.37
C GLY A 163 3.46 -0.61 -14.18
N GLY A 164 2.76 -1.12 -13.19
CA GLY A 164 3.34 -1.80 -12.05
C GLY A 164 3.80 -3.22 -12.36
N SER A 165 4.12 -3.98 -11.32
CA SER A 165 4.60 -5.34 -11.46
C SER A 165 3.51 -6.30 -11.96
N PRO A 166 3.76 -7.11 -13.00
CA PRO A 166 2.75 -8.02 -13.55
C PRO A 166 2.41 -9.21 -12.63
N ASP A 167 3.19 -9.46 -11.59
CA ASP A 167 2.91 -10.45 -10.54
C ASP A 167 1.98 -9.91 -9.44
N ASP A 168 1.70 -8.59 -9.45
CA ASP A 168 0.76 -7.93 -8.57
C ASP A 168 -0.55 -7.60 -9.31
N ASN A 169 -1.66 -8.16 -8.82
CA ASN A 169 -2.98 -7.94 -9.40
C ASN A 169 -3.39 -6.45 -9.43
N ASN A 170 -2.93 -5.65 -8.48
CA ASN A 170 -3.25 -4.22 -8.40
C ASN A 170 -2.75 -3.44 -9.61
N ALA A 171 -1.60 -3.83 -10.18
CA ALA A 171 -1.02 -3.18 -11.35
C ALA A 171 -1.99 -3.12 -12.53
N PHE A 172 -2.78 -4.17 -12.73
CA PHE A 172 -3.80 -4.22 -13.78
C PHE A 172 -4.97 -3.30 -13.48
N PHE A 173 -5.41 -3.22 -12.22
CA PHE A 173 -6.46 -2.28 -11.81
C PHE A 173 -6.02 -0.83 -11.96
N PHE A 174 -4.80 -0.48 -11.55
CA PHE A 174 -4.25 0.87 -11.74
C PHE A 174 -4.20 1.22 -13.22
N TYR A 175 -3.64 0.34 -14.05
CA TYR A 175 -3.53 0.56 -15.48
C TYR A 175 -4.91 0.70 -16.13
N ASN A 176 -5.85 -0.19 -15.85
CA ASN A 176 -7.19 -0.16 -16.42
C ASN A 176 -7.96 1.09 -15.98
N GLY A 177 -7.84 1.49 -14.70
CA GLY A 177 -8.40 2.73 -14.20
C GLY A 177 -7.84 3.95 -14.92
N ALA A 178 -6.53 4.02 -15.12
CA ALA A 178 -5.90 5.11 -15.87
C ALA A 178 -6.33 5.11 -17.35
N MET A 179 -6.37 3.96 -18.00
CA MET A 179 -6.77 3.84 -19.39
C MET A 179 -8.25 4.15 -19.61
N SER A 180 -9.11 3.96 -18.61
CA SER A 180 -10.52 4.39 -18.72
C SER A 180 -10.67 5.90 -18.94
N VAL A 181 -9.69 6.69 -18.50
CA VAL A 181 -9.63 8.16 -18.69
C VAL A 181 -8.81 8.52 -19.92
N LEU A 182 -7.60 7.96 -20.08
CA LEU A 182 -6.65 8.40 -21.12
C LEU A 182 -6.93 7.84 -22.49
N LYS A 183 -7.49 6.62 -22.59
CA LYS A 183 -7.69 5.95 -23.87
C LYS A 183 -8.52 6.76 -24.88
N PRO A 184 -9.64 7.41 -24.52
CA PRO A 184 -10.37 8.26 -25.46
C PRO A 184 -9.54 9.40 -26.07
N TYR A 185 -8.62 9.97 -25.31
CA TYR A 185 -7.70 11.02 -25.81
C TYR A 185 -6.59 10.45 -26.70
N ILE A 186 -6.14 9.23 -26.42
CA ILE A 186 -5.18 8.51 -27.26
C ILE A 186 -5.84 8.13 -28.60
N ASP A 187 -7.05 7.56 -28.56
CA ASP A 187 -7.80 7.17 -29.75
C ASP A 187 -8.14 8.36 -30.66
N SER A 188 -8.40 9.53 -30.07
CA SER A 188 -8.65 10.77 -30.83
C SER A 188 -7.39 11.53 -31.28
N GLY A 189 -6.18 11.05 -30.90
CA GLY A 189 -4.92 11.68 -31.23
C GLY A 189 -4.59 12.93 -30.39
N LYS A 190 -5.38 13.28 -29.38
CA LYS A 190 -5.07 14.36 -28.43
C LYS A 190 -3.93 14.00 -27.48
N LEU A 191 -3.76 12.72 -27.19
CA LEU A 191 -2.57 12.15 -26.54
C LEU A 191 -1.88 11.20 -27.53
N VAL A 192 -0.56 11.29 -27.59
CA VAL A 192 0.26 10.46 -28.46
C VAL A 192 1.28 9.70 -27.61
N VAL A 193 1.18 8.36 -27.61
CA VAL A 193 2.22 7.50 -27.02
C VAL A 193 3.29 7.30 -28.08
N GLN A 194 4.37 8.08 -28.04
CA GLN A 194 5.43 8.07 -29.06
C GLN A 194 6.12 6.72 -29.15
N SER A 195 6.32 6.05 -28.04
CA SER A 195 6.91 4.70 -27.98
C SER A 195 5.99 3.62 -28.55
N LYS A 196 4.67 3.90 -28.68
CA LYS A 196 3.61 2.93 -29.01
C LYS A 196 3.53 1.75 -28.02
N GLN A 197 4.18 1.87 -26.86
CA GLN A 197 4.16 0.83 -25.81
C GLN A 197 2.90 1.02 -24.96
N MET A 198 1.94 0.16 -25.17
CA MET A 198 0.66 0.12 -24.47
C MET A 198 0.33 -1.32 -24.08
N GLY A 199 -0.47 -1.48 -23.01
CA GLY A 199 -0.77 -2.79 -22.44
C GLY A 199 0.27 -3.25 -21.41
N MET A 200 -0.19 -3.98 -20.38
CA MET A 200 0.64 -4.40 -19.26
C MET A 200 1.83 -5.28 -19.67
N ASP A 201 1.74 -5.99 -20.81
CA ASP A 201 2.82 -6.76 -21.42
C ASP A 201 3.99 -5.90 -21.92
N LYS A 202 3.76 -4.61 -22.19
CA LYS A 202 4.77 -3.65 -22.67
C LYS A 202 5.21 -2.65 -21.60
N VAL A 203 4.28 -2.25 -20.72
CA VAL A 203 4.51 -1.17 -19.77
C VAL A 203 4.83 -1.66 -18.36
N GLY A 204 4.61 -2.95 -18.07
CA GLY A 204 4.82 -3.54 -16.76
C GLY A 204 6.26 -3.41 -16.28
N THR A 205 6.44 -3.14 -14.99
CA THR A 205 7.74 -2.96 -14.33
C THR A 205 7.88 -4.00 -13.23
N LEU A 206 8.63 -5.06 -13.49
CA LEU A 206 8.79 -6.20 -12.59
C LEU A 206 9.32 -5.74 -11.21
N ARG A 207 8.70 -6.28 -10.15
CA ARG A 207 9.02 -5.98 -8.74
C ARG A 207 8.90 -4.51 -8.37
N TRP A 208 8.19 -3.71 -9.15
CA TRP A 208 8.06 -2.27 -8.90
C TRP A 208 9.43 -1.56 -8.79
N ASP A 209 10.42 -2.05 -9.54
CA ASP A 209 11.81 -1.60 -9.46
C ASP A 209 12.02 -0.29 -10.23
N GLY A 210 12.43 0.77 -9.51
CA GLY A 210 12.71 2.08 -10.09
C GLY A 210 13.85 2.08 -11.09
N ALA A 211 14.86 1.20 -10.94
CA ALA A 211 15.97 1.08 -11.89
C ALA A 211 15.51 0.47 -13.23
N VAL A 212 14.55 -0.48 -13.18
CA VAL A 212 13.92 -1.03 -14.39
C VAL A 212 13.11 0.04 -15.11
N ALA A 213 12.37 0.87 -14.36
CA ALA A 213 11.63 2.00 -14.93
C ALA A 213 12.58 3.04 -15.53
N GLN A 214 13.69 3.37 -14.87
CA GLN A 214 14.73 4.28 -15.36
C GLN A 214 15.30 3.77 -16.69
N ALA A 215 15.78 2.53 -16.73
CA ALA A 215 16.35 1.94 -17.94
C ALA A 215 15.35 1.93 -19.11
N ARG A 216 14.07 1.66 -18.85
CA ARG A 216 13.02 1.74 -19.86
C ARG A 216 12.83 3.17 -20.34
N MET A 217 12.84 4.17 -19.46
CA MET A 217 12.70 5.58 -19.83
C MET A 217 13.89 6.07 -20.65
N ASP A 218 15.12 5.67 -20.30
CA ASP A 218 16.34 5.97 -21.08
C ASP A 218 16.20 5.46 -22.53
N ASN A 219 15.72 4.23 -22.70
CA ASN A 219 15.47 3.65 -24.01
C ASN A 219 14.39 4.40 -24.80
N ILE A 220 13.28 4.79 -24.12
CA ILE A 220 12.20 5.56 -24.74
C ILE A 220 12.71 6.93 -25.20
N LEU A 221 13.41 7.65 -24.35
CA LEU A 221 13.96 8.97 -24.67
C LEU A 221 14.92 8.91 -25.84
N SER A 222 15.84 7.97 -25.83
CA SER A 222 16.83 7.76 -26.92
C SER A 222 16.16 7.41 -28.25
N ALA A 223 15.18 6.51 -28.24
CA ALA A 223 14.58 6.01 -29.47
C ALA A 223 13.50 6.93 -30.08
N PHE A 224 12.74 7.66 -29.26
CA PHE A 224 11.52 8.31 -29.71
C PHE A 224 11.49 9.83 -29.50
N TYR A 225 12.34 10.40 -28.66
CA TYR A 225 12.28 11.81 -28.26
C TYR A 225 13.47 12.66 -28.76
N GLY A 226 14.11 12.22 -29.85
CA GLY A 226 15.04 13.05 -30.59
C GLY A 226 14.36 14.13 -31.44
N LYS A 227 15.16 15.05 -32.03
CA LYS A 227 14.71 16.04 -33.02
C LYS A 227 13.62 17.00 -32.54
N GLY A 228 13.70 17.50 -31.29
CA GLY A 228 12.79 18.52 -30.78
C GLY A 228 11.45 18.02 -30.25
N LYS A 229 11.21 16.74 -30.25
CA LYS A 229 10.07 16.17 -29.51
C LYS A 229 10.32 16.17 -28.02
N LYS A 230 9.29 16.45 -27.25
CA LYS A 230 9.33 16.42 -25.78
C LYS A 230 8.26 15.52 -25.21
N VAL A 231 8.50 14.98 -24.04
CA VAL A 231 7.50 14.33 -23.20
C VAL A 231 6.70 15.41 -22.50
N ASP A 232 5.37 15.34 -22.56
CA ASP A 232 4.48 16.30 -21.89
C ASP A 232 3.89 15.73 -20.59
N ALA A 233 3.67 14.39 -20.55
CA ALA A 233 3.26 13.70 -19.34
C ALA A 233 3.80 12.27 -19.28
N VAL A 234 3.91 11.73 -18.07
CA VAL A 234 4.20 10.33 -17.79
C VAL A 234 3.18 9.80 -16.80
N LEU A 235 2.44 8.77 -17.20
CA LEU A 235 1.68 7.96 -16.27
C LEU A 235 2.64 7.02 -15.57
N SER A 236 2.92 7.26 -14.31
CA SER A 236 3.73 6.40 -13.43
C SER A 236 2.86 5.92 -12.27
N PRO A 237 2.75 4.60 -12.05
CA PRO A 237 1.83 4.04 -11.07
C PRO A 237 2.36 4.03 -9.63
N TYR A 238 3.65 4.39 -9.40
CA TYR A 238 4.28 4.32 -8.08
C TYR A 238 5.46 5.30 -7.98
N ASP A 239 5.64 5.88 -6.81
CA ASP A 239 6.66 6.90 -6.51
C ASP A 239 8.10 6.43 -6.78
N GLY A 240 8.44 5.20 -6.42
CA GLY A 240 9.77 4.64 -6.69
C GLY A 240 10.09 4.57 -8.19
N LEU A 241 9.09 4.28 -9.03
CA LEU A 241 9.24 4.32 -10.49
C LEU A 241 9.41 5.76 -10.97
N SER A 242 8.62 6.68 -10.40
CA SER A 242 8.66 8.11 -10.76
C SER A 242 10.03 8.73 -10.52
N ILE A 243 10.70 8.36 -9.43
CA ILE A 243 12.07 8.79 -9.13
C ILE A 243 13.04 8.31 -10.22
N GLY A 244 12.96 7.04 -10.62
CA GLY A 244 13.79 6.51 -11.72
C GLY A 244 13.52 7.20 -13.05
N ILE A 245 12.25 7.41 -13.38
CA ILE A 245 11.82 8.12 -14.59
C ILE A 245 12.33 9.57 -14.60
N LEU A 246 12.19 10.28 -13.48
CA LEU A 246 12.70 11.66 -13.33
C LEU A 246 14.23 11.72 -13.46
N SER A 247 14.94 10.72 -12.97
CA SER A 247 16.40 10.61 -13.16
C SER A 247 16.76 10.56 -14.65
N SER A 248 16.09 9.72 -15.44
CA SER A 248 16.27 9.64 -16.89
C SER A 248 15.97 10.95 -17.59
N LEU A 249 14.82 11.57 -17.26
CA LEU A 249 14.41 12.85 -17.85
C LEU A 249 15.45 13.95 -17.58
N LYS A 250 15.90 14.08 -16.32
CA LYS A 250 16.93 15.06 -15.94
C LYS A 250 18.27 14.78 -16.62
N GLY A 251 18.61 13.51 -16.82
CA GLY A 251 19.82 13.07 -17.52
C GLY A 251 19.93 13.55 -18.97
N VAL A 252 18.80 13.83 -19.62
CA VAL A 252 18.76 14.37 -20.99
C VAL A 252 18.33 15.85 -21.05
N GLY A 253 18.36 16.56 -19.91
CA GLY A 253 18.20 18.02 -19.83
C GLY A 253 16.82 18.53 -19.46
N TYR A 254 15.84 17.67 -19.17
CA TYR A 254 14.56 18.11 -18.60
C TYR A 254 14.77 18.77 -17.23
N GLY A 255 13.93 19.73 -16.89
CA GLY A 255 14.04 20.56 -15.69
C GLY A 255 14.76 21.88 -15.94
N SER A 256 15.30 22.12 -17.15
CA SER A 256 15.81 23.42 -17.58
C SER A 256 14.68 24.37 -18.00
N LYS A 257 15.00 25.67 -18.11
CA LYS A 257 14.04 26.69 -18.58
C LYS A 257 13.46 26.37 -19.96
N ASP A 258 14.28 25.84 -20.85
CA ASP A 258 13.90 25.57 -22.25
C ASP A 258 13.25 24.18 -22.40
N LEU A 259 13.48 23.28 -21.45
CA LEU A 259 12.91 21.93 -21.45
C LEU A 259 12.38 21.58 -20.05
N PRO A 260 11.17 22.05 -19.70
CA PRO A 260 10.59 21.79 -18.38
C PRO A 260 10.29 20.31 -18.20
N LEU A 261 10.24 19.85 -16.93
CA LEU A 261 9.80 18.52 -16.60
C LEU A 261 8.35 18.28 -17.05
N PRO A 262 8.02 17.08 -17.55
CA PRO A 262 6.65 16.70 -17.87
C PRO A 262 5.81 16.55 -16.60
N TYR A 263 4.49 16.46 -16.75
CA TYR A 263 3.62 16.05 -15.65
C TYR A 263 3.86 14.57 -15.31
N VAL A 264 4.37 14.27 -14.12
CA VAL A 264 4.69 12.90 -13.68
C VAL A 264 3.81 12.54 -12.49
N THR A 265 3.04 11.44 -12.62
CA THR A 265 2.22 10.91 -11.52
C THR A 265 3.04 9.98 -10.61
N GLY A 266 2.45 9.54 -9.52
CA GLY A 266 3.01 8.56 -8.60
C GLY A 266 1.93 7.97 -7.69
N GLN A 267 2.36 7.19 -6.70
CA GLN A 267 1.50 6.60 -5.67
C GLN A 267 2.34 6.32 -4.42
N ASP A 268 1.70 6.33 -3.27
CA ASP A 268 2.12 6.05 -1.91
C ASP A 268 2.67 7.27 -1.14
N CYS A 269 2.87 8.42 -1.78
CA CYS A 269 3.36 9.64 -1.15
C CYS A 269 4.61 9.39 -0.29
N GLU A 270 5.57 8.61 -0.80
CA GLU A 270 6.83 8.36 -0.09
C GLU A 270 7.60 9.67 0.11
N VAL A 271 8.32 9.78 1.22
CA VAL A 271 9.00 11.04 1.63
C VAL A 271 9.85 11.65 0.50
N ALA A 272 10.59 10.83 -0.24
CA ALA A 272 11.42 11.29 -1.35
C ALA A 272 10.57 11.93 -2.47
N SER A 273 9.42 11.35 -2.80
CA SER A 273 8.50 11.86 -3.81
C SER A 273 7.74 13.10 -3.34
N VAL A 274 7.38 13.17 -2.05
CA VAL A 274 6.80 14.40 -1.48
C VAL A 274 7.80 15.56 -1.56
N LYS A 275 9.09 15.32 -1.25
CA LYS A 275 10.15 16.32 -1.44
C LYS A 275 10.31 16.72 -2.91
N SER A 276 10.27 15.74 -3.82
CA SER A 276 10.32 15.97 -5.27
C SER A 276 9.11 16.80 -5.76
N MET A 277 7.90 16.55 -5.22
CA MET A 277 6.72 17.40 -5.51
C MET A 277 6.90 18.84 -5.02
N ILE A 278 7.42 19.03 -3.81
CA ILE A 278 7.69 20.36 -3.24
C ILE A 278 8.74 21.10 -4.06
N ALA A 279 9.74 20.38 -4.59
CA ALA A 279 10.76 20.92 -5.49
C ALA A 279 10.24 21.20 -6.91
N GLY A 280 8.99 20.82 -7.23
CA GLY A 280 8.40 21.02 -8.55
C GLY A 280 8.86 20.00 -9.61
N GLU A 281 9.37 18.85 -9.20
CA GLU A 281 9.86 17.82 -10.10
C GLU A 281 8.79 16.74 -10.39
N GLN A 282 8.30 16.02 -9.37
CA GLN A 282 7.11 15.17 -9.49
C GLN A 282 5.85 16.01 -9.36
N SER A 283 4.80 15.68 -10.11
CA SER A 283 3.62 16.53 -10.17
C SER A 283 2.53 16.12 -9.17
N SER A 284 2.35 14.82 -8.98
CA SER A 284 1.33 14.28 -8.08
C SER A 284 1.69 12.89 -7.57
N SER A 285 1.05 12.48 -6.49
CA SER A 285 1.09 11.11 -5.96
C SER A 285 -0.28 10.74 -5.39
N ILE A 286 -0.59 9.46 -5.30
CA ILE A 286 -1.83 8.97 -4.68
C ILE A 286 -1.52 8.52 -3.26
N PHE A 287 -2.14 9.18 -2.30
CA PHE A 287 -2.03 8.84 -0.89
C PHE A 287 -2.94 7.67 -0.53
N LYS A 288 -2.36 6.71 0.16
CA LYS A 288 -3.00 5.55 0.76
C LYS A 288 -2.63 5.51 2.24
N ASP A 289 -3.58 5.80 3.14
CA ASP A 289 -3.29 5.86 4.57
C ASP A 289 -3.07 4.46 5.16
N THR A 290 -1.81 4.10 5.38
CA THR A 290 -1.41 2.80 5.93
C THR A 290 -1.92 2.57 7.35
N ARG A 291 -2.19 3.65 8.10
CA ARG A 291 -2.75 3.59 9.46
C ARG A 291 -4.21 3.09 9.43
N GLU A 292 -4.99 3.60 8.47
CA GLU A 292 -6.38 3.17 8.31
C GLU A 292 -6.46 1.75 7.75
N LEU A 293 -5.57 1.36 6.82
CA LEU A 293 -5.53 0.00 6.31
C LEU A 293 -5.17 -1.01 7.42
N ALA A 294 -4.18 -0.70 8.25
CA ALA A 294 -3.84 -1.52 9.41
C ALA A 294 -5.00 -1.65 10.41
N LYS A 295 -5.72 -0.56 10.67
CA LYS A 295 -6.89 -0.54 11.56
C LYS A 295 -8.04 -1.39 11.02
N VAL A 296 -8.38 -1.25 9.75
CA VAL A 296 -9.41 -2.07 9.08
C VAL A 296 -9.02 -3.54 9.16
N THR A 297 -7.79 -3.89 8.82
CA THR A 297 -7.29 -5.26 8.87
C THR A 297 -7.37 -5.84 10.29
N ALA A 298 -6.98 -5.07 11.30
CA ALA A 298 -7.06 -5.52 12.68
C ALA A 298 -8.51 -5.68 13.18
N ASN A 299 -9.44 -4.88 12.68
CA ASN A 299 -10.88 -5.06 12.96
C ASN A 299 -11.43 -6.33 12.29
N MET A 300 -10.99 -6.63 11.05
CA MET A 300 -11.34 -7.88 10.38
C MET A 300 -10.84 -9.10 11.18
N VAL A 301 -9.56 -9.08 11.60
CA VAL A 301 -8.98 -10.13 12.44
C VAL A 301 -9.77 -10.31 13.74
N ASP A 302 -10.07 -9.22 14.43
CA ASP A 302 -10.79 -9.25 15.71
C ASP A 302 -12.20 -9.86 15.53
N ALA A 303 -12.92 -9.48 14.46
CA ALA A 303 -14.22 -10.05 14.13
C ALA A 303 -14.12 -11.56 13.81
N MET A 304 -13.11 -11.99 13.04
CA MET A 304 -12.87 -13.41 12.75
C MET A 304 -12.59 -14.22 14.01
N MET A 305 -11.79 -13.68 14.92
CA MET A 305 -11.34 -14.35 16.14
C MET A 305 -12.46 -14.46 17.19
N THR A 306 -13.38 -13.48 17.21
CA THR A 306 -14.51 -13.45 18.18
C THR A 306 -15.80 -14.03 17.63
N GLY A 307 -15.83 -14.51 16.37
CA GLY A 307 -17.04 -14.99 15.70
C GLY A 307 -18.02 -13.87 15.32
N GLY A 308 -17.54 -12.62 15.28
CA GLY A 308 -18.28 -11.46 14.83
C GLY A 308 -18.41 -11.39 13.30
N LYS A 309 -19.25 -10.46 12.83
CA LYS A 309 -19.38 -10.17 11.40
C LYS A 309 -18.19 -9.34 10.93
N VAL A 310 -17.45 -9.85 9.96
CA VAL A 310 -16.38 -9.09 9.30
C VAL A 310 -17.00 -8.03 8.38
N GLU A 311 -16.59 -6.78 8.55
CA GLU A 311 -17.04 -5.68 7.70
C GLU A 311 -16.33 -5.73 6.34
N VAL A 312 -17.12 -5.70 5.27
CA VAL A 312 -16.68 -5.63 3.88
C VAL A 312 -17.57 -4.67 3.10
N ASN A 313 -17.03 -4.00 2.09
CA ASN A 313 -17.78 -3.07 1.24
C ASN A 313 -17.72 -3.43 -0.25
N ASP A 314 -17.00 -4.51 -0.60
CA ASP A 314 -16.98 -5.09 -1.95
C ASP A 314 -17.02 -6.62 -1.87
N THR A 315 -17.94 -7.23 -2.64
CA THR A 315 -18.10 -8.69 -2.75
C THR A 315 -18.20 -9.14 -4.21
N LYS A 316 -17.78 -8.31 -5.17
CA LYS A 316 -17.99 -8.55 -6.60
C LYS A 316 -16.76 -8.33 -7.46
N THR A 317 -15.84 -7.45 -7.05
CA THR A 317 -14.77 -6.93 -7.92
C THR A 317 -13.54 -7.83 -7.94
N TYR A 318 -13.19 -8.41 -6.79
CA TYR A 318 -11.89 -9.07 -6.66
C TYR A 318 -11.98 -10.58 -6.80
N GLU A 319 -12.03 -11.01 -8.09
CA GLU A 319 -11.89 -12.41 -8.48
C GLU A 319 -10.43 -12.84 -8.38
N ASN A 320 -10.17 -13.90 -7.60
CA ASN A 320 -8.81 -14.39 -7.40
C ASN A 320 -8.46 -15.61 -8.27
N GLY A 321 -9.32 -15.95 -9.23
CA GLY A 321 -9.17 -17.11 -10.10
C GLY A 321 -9.86 -18.38 -9.58
N VAL A 322 -10.30 -18.39 -8.32
CA VAL A 322 -11.05 -19.50 -7.69
C VAL A 322 -12.38 -19.04 -7.11
N LYS A 323 -12.40 -17.84 -6.58
CA LYS A 323 -13.59 -17.23 -5.98
C LYS A 323 -13.48 -15.71 -5.98
N THR A 324 -14.63 -15.02 -5.82
CA THR A 324 -14.64 -13.63 -5.41
C THR A 324 -14.27 -13.54 -3.94
N VAL A 325 -13.23 -12.77 -3.60
CA VAL A 325 -12.78 -12.56 -2.23
C VAL A 325 -13.52 -11.36 -1.63
N PRO A 326 -14.30 -11.52 -0.54
CA PRO A 326 -14.92 -10.40 0.14
C PRO A 326 -13.88 -9.40 0.60
N SER A 327 -14.05 -8.12 0.25
CA SER A 327 -13.00 -7.11 0.36
C SER A 327 -13.49 -5.86 1.11
N TYR A 328 -12.55 -5.20 1.79
CA TYR A 328 -12.74 -3.84 2.29
C TYR A 328 -11.82 -2.89 1.52
N LEU A 329 -12.43 -1.92 0.84
CA LEU A 329 -11.73 -0.97 -0.01
C LEU A 329 -11.75 0.41 0.65
N LEU A 330 -10.56 0.92 0.96
CA LEU A 330 -10.35 2.29 1.40
C LEU A 330 -10.27 3.23 0.20
N LYS A 331 -10.60 4.50 0.42
CA LYS A 331 -10.53 5.52 -0.64
C LYS A 331 -9.11 6.06 -0.77
N PRO A 332 -8.52 6.03 -1.98
CA PRO A 332 -7.27 6.73 -2.25
C PRO A 332 -7.51 8.24 -2.39
N VAL A 333 -6.48 9.05 -2.16
CA VAL A 333 -6.54 10.51 -2.25
C VAL A 333 -5.44 11.03 -3.16
N LEU A 334 -5.79 11.85 -4.16
CA LEU A 334 -4.80 12.55 -4.97
C LEU A 334 -4.11 13.65 -4.15
N VAL A 335 -2.78 13.65 -4.16
CA VAL A 335 -1.93 14.64 -3.50
C VAL A 335 -1.05 15.33 -4.53
N ASP A 336 -0.99 16.63 -4.42
CA ASP A 336 -0.08 17.51 -5.18
C ASP A 336 0.50 18.60 -4.28
N VAL A 337 1.26 19.53 -4.86
CA VAL A 337 1.87 20.66 -4.14
C VAL A 337 0.85 21.58 -3.45
N LYS A 338 -0.43 21.55 -3.85
CA LYS A 338 -1.47 22.44 -3.30
C LYS A 338 -2.09 21.88 -2.02
N ASN A 339 -2.16 20.54 -1.87
CA ASN A 339 -2.88 19.92 -0.77
C ASN A 339 -2.03 19.01 0.13
N TYR A 340 -0.73 18.78 -0.18
CA TYR A 340 0.11 17.86 0.61
C TYR A 340 0.18 18.23 2.11
N LYS A 341 0.11 19.54 2.43
CA LYS A 341 0.13 19.97 3.82
C LYS A 341 -1.10 19.49 4.59
N ASP A 342 -2.27 19.62 3.98
CA ASP A 342 -3.52 19.20 4.62
C ASP A 342 -3.62 17.68 4.71
N VAL A 343 -3.30 16.98 3.62
CA VAL A 343 -3.45 15.52 3.53
C VAL A 343 -2.38 14.78 4.32
N LEU A 344 -1.13 15.23 4.30
CA LEU A 344 -0.01 14.47 4.88
C LEU A 344 0.45 15.03 6.22
N ILE A 345 0.49 16.37 6.41
CA ILE A 345 1.01 16.98 7.65
C ILE A 345 -0.11 17.18 8.66
N SER A 346 -1.20 17.87 8.29
CA SER A 346 -2.31 18.15 9.22
C SER A 346 -3.00 16.89 9.69
N SER A 347 -3.02 15.83 8.88
CA SER A 347 -3.51 14.50 9.28
C SER A 347 -2.58 13.77 10.26
N GLY A 348 -1.35 14.26 10.46
CA GLY A 348 -0.35 13.61 11.29
C GLY A 348 0.27 12.35 10.66
N TYR A 349 0.18 12.18 9.33
CA TYR A 349 0.84 11.08 8.63
C TYR A 349 2.35 11.28 8.58
N TYR A 350 2.77 12.50 8.22
CA TYR A 350 4.15 12.97 8.31
C TYR A 350 4.27 14.20 9.19
N THR A 351 5.43 14.38 9.81
CA THR A 351 5.81 15.66 10.41
C THR A 351 6.37 16.59 9.32
N ALA A 352 6.28 17.90 9.54
CA ALA A 352 6.87 18.86 8.62
C ALA A 352 8.39 18.66 8.44
N ASP A 353 9.09 18.16 9.48
CA ASP A 353 10.54 17.93 9.43
C ASP A 353 10.92 16.72 8.57
N GLN A 354 10.08 15.71 8.47
CA GLN A 354 10.33 14.54 7.61
C GLN A 354 10.33 14.90 6.12
N ILE A 355 9.57 15.93 5.72
CA ILE A 355 9.37 16.31 4.31
C ILE A 355 9.99 17.67 3.94
N LYS A 356 10.85 18.22 4.78
CA LYS A 356 11.73 19.37 4.46
C LYS A 356 12.90 18.96 3.59
#